data_b2c8fecdbb7122df4aa45c10109a4b5a
#
_entry.id   b2c8fecdbb7122df4aa45c10109a4b5a
#
_cell.length_a   1.000
_cell.length_b   1.000
_cell.length_c   1.000
_cell.angle_alpha   90.00
_cell.angle_beta   90.00
_cell.angle_gamma   90.00
#
_symmetry.space_group_name_H-M   'P 1'
#
loop_
_entity.id
_entity.type
_entity.pdbx_description
1 polymer ?
#
loop_
_entity_poly.entity_id
_entity_poly.type
_entity_poly.pdbx_seq_one_letter_code
_entity_poly.pdbx_strand_id
1 'polypeptide(L)'
;TLIKKTAKGEVDAMKKSDVVLWFEELRREDIPLAGGKCANLGELFGQVGVPVPNGFAVSAKAYQMFLKKTKAEKKIEALIADIDMEDLESLQKASQKIRNLVEGLPMPKDMGNAILSSYGLLCKKVGKKPVAVAVRSSATAEDLPGASFAGQQDTFLNVFERSLLKRVKQCWSSLFTPRAIFYRKEKGFSHSEVLISVAVQEMVFSETSGVMFTIDPVSGDTGKIIINASWGLGEAVVSGQVTPDEYLVDKATLRILDKRVFKKDQQIVSDKKGSTKWVTVPKSKQNKSAVSDATIVRLAKYGVQIENHYGVAQDIEWAVDK
;
A
#
# COMPACT_ATOMS: atom_id res chain seq x y z
N THR A 1 1.50 3.69 35.35
CA THR A 1 0.35 4.60 35.35
C THR A 1 0.72 5.85 36.14
N LEU A 2 1.07 6.94 35.48
CA LEU A 2 1.21 8.26 36.12
C LEU A 2 0.49 9.27 35.24
N ILE A 3 -0.78 9.49 35.56
CA ILE A 3 -1.58 10.59 35.04
C ILE A 3 -1.16 11.84 35.84
N LYS A 4 -0.43 12.75 35.21
CA LYS A 4 -0.30 14.11 35.73
C LYS A 4 -1.55 14.91 35.36
N LYS A 5 -2.46 15.12 36.29
CA LYS A 5 -3.50 16.13 36.18
C LYS A 5 -2.86 17.52 36.21
N THR A 6 -2.86 18.22 35.09
CA THR A 6 -2.66 19.67 35.04
C THR A 6 -4.01 20.34 35.32
N ALA A 7 -3.98 21.38 36.12
CA ALA A 7 -5.15 22.12 36.59
C ALA A 7 -5.71 23.04 35.50
N LYS A 8 -6.34 22.43 34.49
CA LYS A 8 -7.40 22.99 33.61
C LYS A 8 -7.81 21.81 32.74
N GLY A 9 -9.04 21.38 32.93
CA GLY A 9 -9.59 20.15 32.37
C GLY A 9 -9.86 20.20 30.88
N GLU A 10 -8.83 20.25 30.06
CA GLU A 10 -8.85 19.90 28.65
C GLU A 10 -7.75 18.87 28.45
N VAL A 11 -8.16 17.62 28.21
CA VAL A 11 -7.28 16.60 27.63
C VAL A 11 -7.04 17.06 26.21
N ASP A 12 -5.91 17.75 25.97
CA ASP A 12 -5.43 18.01 24.61
C ASP A 12 -5.20 16.65 23.95
N ALA A 13 -6.17 16.20 23.16
CA ALA A 13 -5.97 15.10 22.25
C ALA A 13 -4.76 15.48 21.37
N MET A 14 -3.70 14.68 21.43
CA MET A 14 -2.49 14.90 20.60
C MET A 14 -2.94 15.17 19.16
N LYS A 15 -2.75 16.40 18.68
CA LYS A 15 -3.06 16.76 17.30
C LYS A 15 -2.21 15.92 16.39
N LYS A 16 -2.84 15.08 15.55
CA LYS A 16 -2.18 14.35 14.48
C LYS A 16 -1.33 15.34 13.66
N SER A 17 -0.10 14.99 13.33
CA SER A 17 0.77 15.84 12.50
C SER A 17 0.12 16.08 11.13
N ASP A 18 0.19 17.31 10.64
CA ASP A 18 -0.34 17.63 9.30
C ASP A 18 0.40 16.91 8.14
N VAL A 19 1.63 16.48 8.38
CA VAL A 19 2.50 15.89 7.34
C VAL A 19 2.60 14.37 7.45
N VAL A 20 2.78 13.84 8.66
CA VAL A 20 3.03 12.42 8.93
C VAL A 20 2.04 11.87 9.93
N LEU A 21 1.49 10.70 9.64
CA LEU A 21 0.55 9.96 10.48
C LEU A 21 1.10 8.54 10.66
N TRP A 22 1.34 8.09 11.91
CA TRP A 22 1.82 6.75 12.18
C TRP A 22 0.70 5.72 12.05
N PHE A 23 0.99 4.49 11.56
CA PHE A 23 -0.03 3.45 11.42
C PHE A 23 -0.70 3.14 12.76
N GLU A 24 0.03 3.14 13.87
CA GLU A 24 -0.53 2.93 15.21
C GLU A 24 -1.58 3.98 15.63
N GLU A 25 -1.56 5.16 14.99
CA GLU A 25 -2.50 6.26 15.26
C GLU A 25 -3.69 6.28 14.29
N LEU A 26 -3.59 5.56 13.16
CA LEU A 26 -4.60 5.57 12.12
C LEU A 26 -5.74 4.60 12.43
N ARG A 27 -6.93 5.00 11.98
CA ARG A 27 -8.17 4.23 12.07
C ARG A 27 -8.89 4.28 10.71
N ARG A 28 -9.91 3.44 10.56
CA ARG A 28 -10.71 3.37 9.33
C ARG A 28 -11.33 4.71 8.94
N GLU A 29 -11.74 5.54 9.89
CA GLU A 29 -12.29 6.89 9.66
C GLU A 29 -11.25 7.90 9.14
N ASP A 30 -9.96 7.58 9.19
CA ASP A 30 -8.89 8.46 8.69
C ASP A 30 -8.67 8.36 7.16
N ILE A 31 -9.51 7.63 6.42
CA ILE A 31 -9.43 7.54 4.94
C ILE A 31 -9.27 8.92 4.26
N PRO A 32 -9.99 9.98 4.66
CA PRO A 32 -9.81 11.30 4.05
C PRO A 32 -8.42 11.91 4.24
N LEU A 33 -7.68 11.48 5.26
CA LEU A 33 -6.33 11.97 5.59
C LEU A 33 -5.21 11.04 5.10
N ALA A 34 -5.45 9.74 5.14
CA ALA A 34 -4.43 8.73 4.92
C ALA A 34 -4.66 7.86 3.67
N GLY A 35 -5.81 7.99 3.00
CA GLY A 35 -6.23 7.08 1.94
C GLY A 35 -6.58 5.68 2.46
N GLY A 36 -7.25 4.88 1.63
CA GLY A 36 -7.78 3.57 2.03
C GLY A 36 -6.70 2.61 2.55
N LYS A 37 -5.60 2.45 1.81
CA LYS A 37 -4.52 1.52 2.19
C LYS A 37 -3.90 1.86 3.55
N CYS A 38 -3.54 3.13 3.80
CA CYS A 38 -2.91 3.51 5.05
C CYS A 38 -3.87 3.42 6.24
N ALA A 39 -5.13 3.84 6.05
CA ALA A 39 -6.16 3.75 7.09
C ALA A 39 -6.42 2.28 7.47
N ASN A 40 -6.55 1.39 6.49
CA ASN A 40 -6.72 -0.05 6.72
C ASN A 40 -5.49 -0.69 7.39
N LEU A 41 -4.26 -0.33 6.98
CA LEU A 41 -3.05 -0.79 7.66
C LEU A 41 -3.03 -0.37 9.13
N GLY A 42 -3.43 0.86 9.43
CA GLY A 42 -3.54 1.36 10.80
C GLY A 42 -4.62 0.64 11.62
N GLU A 43 -5.79 0.40 11.02
CA GLU A 43 -6.87 -0.36 11.63
C GLU A 43 -6.44 -1.79 11.97
N LEU A 44 -5.79 -2.48 11.01
CA LEU A 44 -5.24 -3.81 11.21
C LEU A 44 -4.18 -3.85 12.32
N PHE A 45 -3.29 -2.85 12.34
CA PHE A 45 -2.23 -2.74 13.35
C PHE A 45 -2.78 -2.50 14.76
N GLY A 46 -3.68 -1.52 14.89
CA GLY A 46 -4.10 -1.01 16.18
C GLY A 46 -5.36 -1.66 16.77
N GLN A 47 -6.32 -2.07 15.92
CA GLN A 47 -7.62 -2.59 16.37
C GLN A 47 -7.75 -4.10 16.19
N VAL A 48 -7.35 -4.61 15.04
CA VAL A 48 -7.45 -6.05 14.78
C VAL A 48 -6.31 -6.81 15.45
N GLY A 49 -5.12 -6.21 15.57
CA GLY A 49 -3.99 -6.83 16.26
C GLY A 49 -3.33 -7.96 15.46
N VAL A 50 -3.46 -7.94 14.14
CA VAL A 50 -2.70 -8.85 13.24
C VAL A 50 -1.31 -8.28 12.94
N PRO A 51 -0.32 -9.13 12.59
CA PRO A 51 1.02 -8.66 12.28
C PRO A 51 1.04 -7.74 11.05
N VAL A 52 1.22 -6.45 11.26
CA VAL A 52 1.41 -5.45 10.21
C VAL A 52 2.81 -4.84 10.37
N PRO A 53 3.64 -4.78 9.31
CA PRO A 53 4.94 -4.12 9.39
C PRO A 53 4.81 -2.66 9.78
N ASN A 54 5.77 -2.14 10.57
CA ASN A 54 5.77 -0.76 11.03
C ASN A 54 5.79 0.22 9.86
N GLY A 55 5.21 1.40 10.07
CA GLY A 55 5.22 2.42 9.04
C GLY A 55 4.45 3.67 9.42
N PHE A 56 4.43 4.60 8.49
CA PHE A 56 3.69 5.85 8.58
C PHE A 56 3.14 6.26 7.21
N ALA A 57 2.13 7.10 7.22
CA ALA A 57 1.59 7.74 6.03
C ALA A 57 2.13 9.18 5.91
N VAL A 58 2.58 9.58 4.72
CA VAL A 58 2.68 10.99 4.35
C VAL A 58 1.27 11.41 3.93
N SER A 59 0.64 12.29 4.70
CA SER A 59 -0.80 12.54 4.63
C SER A 59 -1.27 13.15 3.31
N ALA A 60 -2.56 13.03 3.00
CA ALA A 60 -3.20 13.74 1.88
C ALA A 60 -3.09 15.27 2.04
N LYS A 61 -3.10 15.76 3.29
CA LYS A 61 -2.87 17.18 3.59
C LYS A 61 -1.46 17.63 3.20
N ALA A 62 -0.44 16.77 3.40
CA ALA A 62 0.92 17.05 2.96
C ALA A 62 1.00 17.24 1.43
N TYR A 63 0.28 16.42 0.67
CA TYR A 63 0.18 16.59 -0.78
C TYR A 63 -0.43 17.94 -1.16
N GLN A 64 -1.56 18.33 -0.56
CA GLN A 64 -2.17 19.64 -0.78
C GLN A 64 -1.22 20.80 -0.42
N MET A 65 -0.55 20.70 0.73
CA MET A 65 0.44 21.68 1.15
C MET A 65 1.61 21.79 0.16
N PHE A 66 2.08 20.66 -0.38
CA PHE A 66 3.11 20.62 -1.41
C PHE A 66 2.66 21.40 -2.67
N LEU A 67 1.49 21.10 -3.23
CA LEU A 67 0.95 21.77 -4.40
C LEU A 67 0.81 23.29 -4.16
N LYS A 68 0.28 23.68 -3.01
CA LYS A 68 0.09 25.08 -2.63
C LYS A 68 1.43 25.84 -2.47
N LYS A 69 2.38 25.28 -1.70
CA LYS A 69 3.69 25.90 -1.47
C LYS A 69 4.52 26.02 -2.74
N THR A 70 4.40 25.08 -3.64
CA THR A 70 5.13 25.09 -4.94
C THR A 70 4.38 25.82 -6.06
N LYS A 71 3.15 26.29 -5.80
CA LYS A 71 2.25 26.91 -6.78
C LYS A 71 2.02 26.01 -8.02
N ALA A 72 2.05 24.67 -7.80
CA ALA A 72 1.87 23.69 -8.88
C ALA A 72 0.41 23.54 -9.30
N GLU A 73 -0.54 23.76 -8.40
CA GLU A 73 -1.98 23.54 -8.60
C GLU A 73 -2.48 24.19 -9.89
N LYS A 74 -2.32 25.49 -10.04
CA LYS A 74 -2.77 26.23 -11.24
C LYS A 74 -2.11 25.75 -12.53
N LYS A 75 -0.83 25.31 -12.46
CA LYS A 75 -0.13 24.78 -13.63
C LYS A 75 -0.68 23.43 -14.05
N ILE A 76 -1.01 22.60 -13.08
CA ILE A 76 -1.63 21.28 -13.30
C ILE A 76 -3.03 21.46 -13.89
N GLU A 77 -3.84 22.35 -13.33
CA GLU A 77 -5.18 22.68 -13.85
C GLU A 77 -5.14 23.14 -15.30
N ALA A 78 -4.22 24.05 -15.64
CA ALA A 78 -4.06 24.50 -17.03
C ALA A 78 -3.66 23.36 -17.97
N LEU A 79 -2.72 22.50 -17.57
CA LEU A 79 -2.30 21.34 -18.38
C LEU A 79 -3.42 20.32 -18.58
N ILE A 80 -4.33 20.18 -17.61
CA ILE A 80 -5.48 19.27 -17.71
C ILE A 80 -6.58 19.87 -18.57
N ALA A 81 -6.80 21.19 -18.50
CA ALA A 81 -7.80 21.87 -19.29
C ALA A 81 -7.52 21.78 -20.81
N ASP A 82 -6.24 21.71 -21.18
CA ASP A 82 -5.78 21.63 -22.57
C ASP A 82 -5.83 20.21 -23.16
N ILE A 83 -6.28 19.19 -22.39
CA ILE A 83 -6.30 17.79 -22.86
C ILE A 83 -7.47 17.55 -23.80
N ASP A 84 -7.18 17.12 -25.01
CA ASP A 84 -8.14 16.43 -25.86
C ASP A 84 -8.26 14.98 -25.39
N MET A 85 -9.43 14.62 -24.82
CA MET A 85 -9.69 13.29 -24.25
C MET A 85 -9.94 12.22 -25.31
N GLU A 86 -10.24 12.61 -26.55
CA GLU A 86 -10.39 11.68 -27.65
C GLU A 86 -9.04 11.37 -28.32
N ASP A 87 -8.01 12.20 -28.08
CA ASP A 87 -6.65 11.99 -28.55
C ASP A 87 -5.77 11.37 -27.46
N LEU A 88 -5.43 10.08 -27.62
CA LEU A 88 -4.55 9.34 -26.70
C LEU A 88 -3.15 10.00 -26.60
N GLU A 89 -2.64 10.56 -27.67
CA GLU A 89 -1.32 11.22 -27.66
C GLU A 89 -1.36 12.51 -26.85
N SER A 90 -2.42 13.31 -26.97
CA SER A 90 -2.66 14.50 -26.14
C SER A 90 -2.67 14.14 -24.66
N LEU A 91 -3.44 13.11 -24.29
CA LEU A 91 -3.53 12.62 -22.93
C LEU A 91 -2.17 12.13 -22.39
N GLN A 92 -1.42 11.35 -23.17
CA GLN A 92 -0.09 10.87 -22.78
C GLN A 92 0.90 12.03 -22.60
N LYS A 93 0.94 12.99 -23.50
CA LYS A 93 1.81 14.17 -23.43
C LYS A 93 1.49 15.02 -22.19
N ALA A 94 0.23 15.29 -21.92
CA ALA A 94 -0.20 16.05 -20.74
C ALA A 94 0.15 15.31 -19.44
N SER A 95 -0.14 14.02 -19.37
CA SER A 95 0.26 13.17 -18.25
C SER A 95 1.74 13.26 -17.96
N GLN A 96 2.59 13.09 -18.98
CA GLN A 96 4.04 13.16 -18.81
C GLN A 96 4.51 14.55 -18.34
N LYS A 97 3.93 15.63 -18.89
CA LYS A 97 4.26 17.01 -18.47
C LYS A 97 3.89 17.25 -17.02
N ILE A 98 2.71 16.81 -16.58
CA ILE A 98 2.24 16.97 -15.19
C ILE A 98 3.12 16.14 -14.23
N ARG A 99 3.39 14.88 -14.55
CA ARG A 99 4.27 14.04 -13.74
C ARG A 99 5.66 14.62 -13.60
N ASN A 100 6.27 15.06 -14.72
CA ASN A 100 7.58 15.71 -14.70
C ASN A 100 7.57 16.99 -13.86
N LEU A 101 6.50 17.78 -13.92
CA LEU A 101 6.31 18.97 -13.08
C LEU A 101 6.32 18.59 -11.59
N VAL A 102 5.47 17.68 -11.16
CA VAL A 102 5.37 17.26 -9.75
C VAL A 102 6.68 16.68 -9.24
N GLU A 103 7.31 15.80 -10.00
CA GLU A 103 8.57 15.14 -9.63
C GLU A 103 9.77 16.09 -9.63
N GLY A 104 9.79 17.10 -10.52
CA GLY A 104 10.85 18.08 -10.65
C GLY A 104 10.84 19.18 -9.58
N LEU A 105 9.66 19.46 -8.96
CA LEU A 105 9.56 20.50 -7.95
C LEU A 105 10.34 20.16 -6.68
N PRO A 106 10.99 21.16 -6.02
CA PRO A 106 11.67 20.92 -4.76
C PRO A 106 10.68 20.58 -3.64
N MET A 107 11.03 19.61 -2.82
CA MET A 107 10.30 19.31 -1.58
C MET A 107 10.46 20.49 -0.61
N PRO A 108 9.39 21.09 -0.07
CA PRO A 108 9.49 22.10 0.97
C PRO A 108 10.32 21.61 2.16
N LYS A 109 11.27 22.42 2.65
CA LYS A 109 12.26 21.99 3.66
C LYS A 109 11.62 21.43 4.94
N ASP A 110 10.59 22.11 5.46
CA ASP A 110 9.87 21.67 6.64
C ASP A 110 9.20 20.30 6.45
N MET A 111 8.56 20.10 5.31
CA MET A 111 7.93 18.82 4.95
C MET A 111 8.97 17.71 4.75
N GLY A 112 10.04 17.99 4.00
CA GLY A 112 11.13 17.04 3.80
C GLY A 112 11.76 16.61 5.12
N ASN A 113 12.02 17.56 6.04
CA ASN A 113 12.54 17.26 7.37
C ASN A 113 11.58 16.39 8.20
N ALA A 114 10.28 16.68 8.15
CA ALA A 114 9.28 15.85 8.86
C ALA A 114 9.28 14.39 8.37
N ILE A 115 9.30 14.18 7.05
CA ILE A 115 9.33 12.83 6.45
C ILE A 115 10.64 12.09 6.82
N LEU A 116 11.80 12.74 6.67
CA LEU A 116 13.10 12.12 6.96
C LEU A 116 13.30 11.86 8.46
N SER A 117 12.82 12.75 9.33
CA SER A 117 12.83 12.53 10.78
C SER A 117 11.97 11.33 11.17
N SER A 118 10.79 11.17 10.54
CA SER A 118 9.90 10.03 10.77
C SER A 118 10.53 8.72 10.25
N TYR A 119 11.23 8.75 9.12
CA TYR A 119 12.02 7.60 8.68
C TYR A 119 13.13 7.24 9.69
N GLY A 120 13.83 8.22 10.24
CA GLY A 120 14.82 8.00 11.29
C GLY A 120 14.22 7.38 12.56
N LEU A 121 12.99 7.78 12.94
CA LEU A 121 12.25 7.17 14.05
C LEU A 121 11.80 5.75 13.71
N LEU A 122 11.35 5.48 12.48
CA LEU A 122 11.02 4.14 12.02
C LEU A 122 12.24 3.21 12.14
N CYS A 123 13.42 3.67 11.72
CA CYS A 123 14.67 2.90 11.90
C CYS A 123 14.94 2.54 13.37
N LYS A 124 14.66 3.45 14.30
CA LYS A 124 14.80 3.19 15.73
C LYS A 124 13.76 2.19 16.24
N LYS A 125 12.49 2.31 15.82
CA LYS A 125 11.41 1.36 16.19
C LYS A 125 11.72 -0.06 15.73
N VAL A 126 12.23 -0.21 14.49
CA VAL A 126 12.59 -1.52 13.90
C VAL A 126 13.88 -2.07 14.46
N GLY A 127 14.72 -1.24 15.10
CA GLY A 127 16.04 -1.65 15.61
C GLY A 127 17.09 -1.87 14.53
N LYS A 128 16.89 -1.35 13.31
CA LYS A 128 17.81 -1.45 12.17
C LYS A 128 18.08 -0.07 11.58
N LYS A 129 19.29 0.15 11.04
CA LYS A 129 19.64 1.39 10.33
C LYS A 129 20.68 1.10 9.24
N PRO A 130 20.36 1.37 7.96
CA PRO A 130 19.09 1.86 7.43
C PRO A 130 18.03 0.74 7.33
N VAL A 131 16.75 1.10 7.42
CA VAL A 131 15.62 0.22 7.12
C VAL A 131 15.21 0.41 5.66
N ALA A 132 15.09 -0.69 4.92
CA ALA A 132 14.43 -0.64 3.61
C ALA A 132 12.92 -0.49 3.80
N VAL A 133 12.29 0.37 3.01
CA VAL A 133 10.84 0.59 3.06
C VAL A 133 10.18 0.39 1.69
N ALA A 134 8.93 -0.03 1.72
CA ALA A 134 8.02 0.07 0.59
C ALA A 134 7.36 1.44 0.64
N VAL A 135 7.36 2.17 -0.49
CA VAL A 135 6.70 3.46 -0.65
C VAL A 135 5.55 3.28 -1.63
N ARG A 136 4.33 3.39 -1.14
CA ARG A 136 3.12 3.02 -1.88
C ARG A 136 2.12 4.17 -1.87
N SER A 137 1.52 4.47 -3.00
CA SER A 137 0.40 5.42 -3.07
C SER A 137 -0.85 4.87 -2.40
N SER A 138 -1.63 5.76 -1.78
CA SER A 138 -2.89 5.47 -1.09
C SER A 138 -3.86 6.62 -1.35
N ALA A 139 -4.72 6.48 -2.36
CA ALA A 139 -5.67 7.52 -2.72
C ALA A 139 -6.84 7.57 -1.73
N THR A 140 -7.38 8.78 -1.54
CA THR A 140 -8.56 8.98 -0.67
C THR A 140 -9.86 8.51 -1.33
N ALA A 141 -9.85 8.35 -2.66
CA ALA A 141 -10.99 7.93 -3.46
C ALA A 141 -10.89 6.48 -3.96
N GLU A 142 -9.91 5.69 -3.48
CA GLU A 142 -9.64 4.35 -4.01
C GLU A 142 -10.82 3.39 -3.81
N ASP A 143 -11.53 3.52 -2.69
CA ASP A 143 -12.61 2.63 -2.27
C ASP A 143 -14.00 3.33 -2.29
N LEU A 144 -14.16 4.38 -3.08
CA LEU A 144 -15.47 5.02 -3.20
C LEU A 144 -16.47 4.11 -3.95
N PRO A 145 -17.75 4.06 -3.52
CA PRO A 145 -18.78 3.32 -4.23
C PRO A 145 -18.85 3.73 -5.71
N GLY A 146 -18.72 2.76 -6.62
CA GLY A 146 -18.75 2.99 -8.07
C GLY A 146 -17.45 3.55 -8.67
N ALA A 147 -16.39 3.70 -7.89
CA ALA A 147 -15.07 4.10 -8.36
C ALA A 147 -14.01 3.06 -7.93
N SER A 148 -13.23 2.56 -8.89
CA SER A 148 -12.09 1.68 -8.63
C SER A 148 -10.83 2.25 -9.26
N PHE A 149 -9.91 2.70 -8.42
CA PHE A 149 -8.58 3.13 -8.84
C PHE A 149 -7.54 2.00 -8.72
N ALA A 150 -7.99 0.76 -8.63
CA ALA A 150 -7.13 -0.41 -8.52
C ALA A 150 -6.11 -0.48 -9.68
N GLY A 151 -4.86 -0.80 -9.38
CA GLY A 151 -3.78 -0.94 -10.36
C GLY A 151 -3.34 0.36 -11.05
N GLN A 152 -3.81 1.53 -10.60
CA GLN A 152 -3.45 2.83 -11.18
C GLN A 152 -2.33 3.55 -10.43
N GLN A 153 -1.84 2.97 -9.33
CA GLN A 153 -0.98 3.63 -8.36
C GLN A 153 0.41 3.01 -8.31
N ASP A 154 1.42 3.85 -8.10
CA ASP A 154 2.82 3.42 -8.08
C ASP A 154 3.20 2.82 -6.71
N THR A 155 4.01 1.74 -6.76
CA THR A 155 4.66 1.12 -5.61
C THR A 155 6.16 1.02 -5.86
N PHE A 156 6.96 1.44 -4.88
CA PHE A 156 8.41 1.36 -4.93
C PHE A 156 8.90 0.54 -3.75
N LEU A 157 9.57 -0.57 -4.04
CA LEU A 157 10.15 -1.47 -3.05
C LEU A 157 11.63 -1.14 -2.80
N ASN A 158 12.18 -1.58 -1.67
CA ASN A 158 13.58 -1.39 -1.28
C ASN A 158 14.05 0.08 -1.29
N VAL A 159 13.20 1.00 -0.88
CA VAL A 159 13.52 2.42 -0.79
C VAL A 159 14.29 2.69 0.49
N PHE A 160 15.33 3.54 0.40
CA PHE A 160 16.12 4.03 1.52
C PHE A 160 16.04 5.55 1.62
N GLU A 161 16.52 6.12 2.74
CA GLU A 161 16.49 7.56 3.04
C GLU A 161 16.85 8.45 1.85
N ARG A 162 17.97 8.14 1.16
CA ARG A 162 18.50 8.93 0.03
C ARG A 162 17.52 9.11 -1.13
N SER A 163 16.57 8.19 -1.31
CA SER A 163 15.59 8.20 -2.39
C SER A 163 14.15 8.43 -1.92
N LEU A 164 13.91 8.47 -0.60
CA LEU A 164 12.57 8.49 -0.01
C LEU A 164 11.73 9.67 -0.53
N LEU A 165 12.24 10.92 -0.44
CA LEU A 165 11.50 12.09 -0.87
C LEU A 165 11.20 12.09 -2.38
N LYS A 166 12.11 11.52 -3.20
CA LYS A 166 11.86 11.31 -4.61
C LYS A 166 10.70 10.35 -4.83
N ARG A 167 10.68 9.20 -4.13
CA ARG A 167 9.62 8.20 -4.27
C ARG A 167 8.27 8.70 -3.77
N VAL A 168 8.25 9.50 -2.71
CA VAL A 168 7.02 10.18 -2.26
C VAL A 168 6.43 11.05 -3.37
N LYS A 169 7.25 11.88 -4.05
CA LYS A 169 6.79 12.70 -5.18
C LYS A 169 6.32 11.86 -6.37
N GLN A 170 6.96 10.73 -6.63
CA GLN A 170 6.54 9.79 -7.66
C GLN A 170 5.18 9.14 -7.33
N CYS A 171 4.95 8.76 -6.07
CA CYS A 171 3.62 8.34 -5.64
C CYS A 171 2.57 9.44 -5.85
N TRP A 172 2.89 10.71 -5.51
CA TRP A 172 1.98 11.81 -5.79
C TRP A 172 1.71 12.01 -7.28
N SER A 173 2.75 11.86 -8.12
CA SER A 173 2.60 12.01 -9.57
C SER A 173 1.77 10.89 -10.21
N SER A 174 1.60 9.74 -9.54
CA SER A 174 0.78 8.62 -10.05
C SER A 174 -0.71 8.99 -10.20
N LEU A 175 -1.19 10.01 -9.50
CA LEU A 175 -2.53 10.58 -9.75
C LEU A 175 -2.71 11.08 -11.19
N PHE A 176 -1.63 11.32 -11.91
CA PHE A 176 -1.65 11.91 -13.25
C PHE A 176 -1.17 10.93 -14.33
N THR A 177 -1.29 9.63 -14.10
CA THR A 177 -1.16 8.64 -15.18
C THR A 177 -2.29 8.87 -16.21
N PRO A 178 -2.10 8.55 -17.50
CA PRO A 178 -3.14 8.72 -18.52
C PRO A 178 -4.45 8.09 -18.11
N ARG A 179 -4.38 6.84 -17.60
CA ARG A 179 -5.55 6.09 -17.11
C ARG A 179 -6.24 6.81 -15.94
N ALA A 180 -5.48 7.34 -14.97
CA ALA A 180 -6.04 8.02 -13.81
C ALA A 180 -6.69 9.37 -14.18
N ILE A 181 -6.12 10.12 -15.14
CA ILE A 181 -6.71 11.36 -15.65
C ILE A 181 -8.02 11.04 -16.38
N PHE A 182 -7.99 10.10 -17.33
CA PHE A 182 -9.16 9.68 -18.10
C PHE A 182 -10.29 9.20 -17.20
N TYR A 183 -9.99 8.30 -16.26
CA TYR A 183 -10.96 7.73 -15.34
C TYR A 183 -11.69 8.80 -14.50
N ARG A 184 -10.93 9.78 -13.94
CA ARG A 184 -11.55 10.88 -13.19
C ARG A 184 -12.48 11.73 -14.06
N LYS A 185 -12.08 12.00 -15.29
CA LYS A 185 -12.92 12.74 -16.25
C LYS A 185 -14.22 12.02 -16.55
N GLU A 186 -14.12 10.71 -16.89
CA GLU A 186 -15.29 9.85 -17.16
C GLU A 186 -16.26 9.77 -15.98
N LYS A 187 -15.74 9.74 -14.76
CA LYS A 187 -16.53 9.66 -13.53
C LYS A 187 -16.97 11.02 -13.00
N GLY A 188 -16.59 12.12 -13.64
CA GLY A 188 -16.97 13.47 -13.24
C GLY A 188 -16.29 13.98 -11.97
N PHE A 189 -15.19 13.33 -11.54
CA PHE A 189 -14.42 13.79 -10.38
C PHE A 189 -13.53 14.98 -10.77
N SER A 190 -13.57 16.04 -9.94
CA SER A 190 -12.58 17.11 -10.03
C SER A 190 -11.20 16.59 -9.67
N HIS A 191 -10.19 17.03 -10.42
CA HIS A 191 -8.80 16.64 -10.14
C HIS A 191 -8.27 17.17 -8.80
N SER A 192 -8.86 18.23 -8.25
CA SER A 192 -8.53 18.80 -6.94
C SER A 192 -9.20 18.06 -5.78
N GLU A 193 -10.25 17.28 -6.02
CA GLU A 193 -10.98 16.53 -4.98
C GLU A 193 -10.36 15.18 -4.67
N VAL A 194 -9.67 14.58 -5.64
CA VAL A 194 -9.00 13.29 -5.44
C VAL A 194 -7.60 13.53 -4.87
N LEU A 195 -7.44 13.24 -3.60
CA LEU A 195 -6.19 13.40 -2.89
C LEU A 195 -5.45 12.06 -2.76
N ILE A 196 -4.19 12.15 -2.41
CA ILE A 196 -3.31 10.98 -2.26
C ILE A 196 -2.42 11.15 -1.03
N SER A 197 -2.36 10.12 -0.23
CA SER A 197 -1.33 9.91 0.77
C SER A 197 -0.29 8.91 0.28
N VAL A 198 0.79 8.75 1.02
CA VAL A 198 1.85 7.80 0.68
C VAL A 198 2.22 6.97 1.90
N ALA A 199 2.02 5.66 1.82
CA ALA A 199 2.50 4.72 2.82
C ALA A 199 4.03 4.60 2.71
N VAL A 200 4.71 4.75 3.84
CA VAL A 200 6.14 4.43 4.02
C VAL A 200 6.19 3.30 5.04
N GLN A 201 6.32 2.08 4.58
CA GLN A 201 6.19 0.87 5.38
C GLN A 201 7.48 0.07 5.40
N GLU A 202 7.86 -0.49 6.55
CA GLU A 202 8.96 -1.43 6.67
C GLU A 202 8.84 -2.55 5.63
N MET A 203 9.93 -2.81 4.91
CA MET A 203 9.98 -3.85 3.89
C MET A 203 10.11 -5.23 4.52
N VAL A 204 9.21 -6.14 4.17
CA VAL A 204 9.31 -7.56 4.51
C VAL A 204 10.12 -8.25 3.43
N PHE A 205 11.24 -8.86 3.81
CA PHE A 205 12.07 -9.67 2.91
C PHE A 205 11.54 -11.10 2.87
N SER A 206 10.37 -11.27 2.28
CA SER A 206 9.64 -12.52 2.32
C SER A 206 10.39 -13.69 1.66
N GLU A 207 10.40 -14.83 2.36
CA GLU A 207 10.71 -16.11 1.74
C GLU A 207 9.54 -16.60 0.90
N THR A 208 8.31 -16.36 1.39
CA THR A 208 7.06 -16.68 0.71
C THR A 208 6.05 -15.55 0.92
N SER A 209 5.16 -15.40 -0.04
CA SER A 209 4.12 -14.38 -0.03
C SER A 209 2.94 -14.78 -0.89
N GLY A 210 1.85 -14.05 -0.77
CA GLY A 210 0.68 -14.33 -1.57
C GLY A 210 -0.49 -13.42 -1.27
N VAL A 211 -1.66 -13.83 -1.73
CA VAL A 211 -2.94 -13.19 -1.48
C VAL A 211 -3.89 -14.18 -0.83
N MET A 212 -4.85 -13.68 -0.09
CA MET A 212 -5.88 -14.47 0.56
C MET A 212 -7.23 -13.78 0.40
N PHE A 213 -8.22 -14.53 -0.06
CA PHE A 213 -9.60 -14.08 -0.14
C PHE A 213 -10.42 -14.80 0.92
N THR A 214 -11.16 -14.06 1.73
CA THR A 214 -12.04 -14.66 2.75
C THR A 214 -13.42 -15.06 2.19
N ILE A 215 -13.50 -15.19 0.90
CA ILE A 215 -14.60 -15.73 0.09
C ILE A 215 -13.98 -16.50 -1.06
N ASP A 216 -14.63 -17.51 -1.59
CA ASP A 216 -14.24 -18.06 -2.88
C ASP A 216 -14.69 -17.11 -4.00
N PRO A 217 -13.78 -16.42 -4.70
CA PRO A 217 -14.14 -15.43 -5.70
C PRO A 217 -14.76 -16.03 -6.97
N VAL A 218 -14.65 -17.34 -7.17
CA VAL A 218 -15.20 -18.05 -8.33
C VAL A 218 -16.64 -18.51 -8.08
N SER A 219 -16.88 -19.14 -6.95
CA SER A 219 -18.21 -19.67 -6.59
C SER A 219 -19.06 -18.69 -5.80
N GLY A 220 -18.45 -17.68 -5.16
CA GLY A 220 -19.13 -16.79 -4.23
C GLY A 220 -19.39 -17.42 -2.85
N ASP A 221 -18.81 -18.62 -2.56
CA ASP A 221 -18.99 -19.31 -1.28
C ASP A 221 -18.30 -18.54 -0.14
N THR A 222 -19.09 -17.92 0.73
CA THR A 222 -18.63 -17.17 1.89
C THR A 222 -18.13 -18.06 3.04
N GLY A 223 -18.37 -19.36 2.99
CA GLY A 223 -17.86 -20.36 3.95
C GLY A 223 -16.43 -20.81 3.67
N LYS A 224 -15.78 -20.27 2.65
CA LYS A 224 -14.45 -20.67 2.19
C LYS A 224 -13.44 -19.52 2.25
N ILE A 225 -12.17 -19.90 2.39
CA ILE A 225 -11.03 -19.03 2.26
C ILE A 225 -10.13 -19.59 1.17
N ILE A 226 -9.75 -18.78 0.21
CA ILE A 226 -8.75 -19.11 -0.81
C ILE A 226 -7.43 -18.44 -0.42
N ILE A 227 -6.35 -19.22 -0.36
CA ILE A 227 -5.00 -18.70 -0.08
C ILE A 227 -4.11 -19.06 -1.27
N ASN A 228 -3.53 -18.06 -1.91
CA ASN A 228 -2.52 -18.22 -2.94
C ASN A 228 -1.15 -17.97 -2.35
N ALA A 229 -0.14 -18.78 -2.73
CA ALA A 229 1.22 -18.68 -2.21
C ALA A 229 2.29 -18.93 -3.28
N SER A 230 3.36 -18.14 -3.25
CA SER A 230 4.54 -18.36 -4.07
C SER A 230 5.82 -18.00 -3.30
N TRP A 231 6.97 -18.36 -3.88
CA TRP A 231 8.27 -17.98 -3.36
C TRP A 231 8.58 -16.50 -3.61
N GLY A 232 9.28 -15.86 -2.69
CA GLY A 232 9.79 -14.51 -2.82
C GLY A 232 8.77 -13.42 -2.50
N LEU A 233 8.94 -12.25 -3.12
CA LEU A 233 8.11 -11.06 -2.90
C LEU A 233 6.74 -11.18 -3.57
N GLY A 234 5.70 -10.64 -2.91
CA GLY A 234 4.31 -10.69 -3.36
C GLY A 234 4.02 -10.08 -4.73
N GLU A 235 4.88 -9.18 -5.19
CA GLU A 235 4.78 -8.57 -6.52
C GLU A 235 4.62 -9.62 -7.64
N ALA A 236 5.31 -10.78 -7.52
CA ALA A 236 5.22 -11.86 -8.49
C ALA A 236 3.81 -12.48 -8.60
N VAL A 237 3.12 -12.60 -7.46
CA VAL A 237 1.75 -13.15 -7.39
C VAL A 237 0.74 -12.10 -7.86
N VAL A 238 0.82 -10.89 -7.31
CA VAL A 238 -0.13 -9.80 -7.60
C VAL A 238 -0.10 -9.39 -9.07
N SER A 239 1.08 -9.41 -9.71
CA SER A 239 1.21 -9.11 -11.15
C SER A 239 0.75 -10.23 -12.08
N GLY A 240 0.38 -11.41 -11.54
CA GLY A 240 -0.03 -12.57 -12.32
C GLY A 240 1.07 -13.21 -13.15
N GLN A 241 2.35 -12.91 -12.87
CA GLN A 241 3.49 -13.40 -13.66
C GLN A 241 3.97 -14.80 -13.23
N VAL A 242 3.47 -15.32 -12.12
CA VAL A 242 3.71 -16.68 -11.65
C VAL A 242 2.39 -17.37 -11.34
N THR A 243 2.35 -18.70 -11.52
CA THR A 243 1.21 -19.51 -11.06
C THR A 243 1.46 -19.89 -9.60
N PRO A 244 0.72 -19.32 -8.63
CA PRO A 244 0.91 -19.62 -7.21
C PRO A 244 0.29 -20.98 -6.86
N ASP A 245 0.73 -21.57 -5.75
CA ASP A 245 -0.03 -22.63 -5.08
C ASP A 245 -1.37 -22.08 -4.63
N GLU A 246 -2.39 -22.93 -4.61
CA GLU A 246 -3.75 -22.59 -4.17
C GLU A 246 -4.20 -23.54 -3.06
N TYR A 247 -4.74 -22.96 -2.00
CA TYR A 247 -5.26 -23.70 -0.86
C TYR A 247 -6.70 -23.26 -0.58
N LEU A 248 -7.60 -24.25 -0.52
CA LEU A 248 -8.98 -24.05 -0.14
C LEU A 248 -9.14 -24.43 1.35
N VAL A 249 -9.62 -23.51 2.17
CA VAL A 249 -9.79 -23.72 3.60
C VAL A 249 -11.25 -23.51 3.99
N ASP A 250 -11.79 -24.41 4.81
CA ASP A 250 -13.10 -24.24 5.43
C ASP A 250 -13.02 -23.17 6.52
N LYS A 251 -13.83 -22.12 6.41
CA LYS A 251 -13.76 -20.96 7.30
C LYS A 251 -14.16 -21.28 8.74
N ALA A 252 -15.14 -22.14 8.94
CA ALA A 252 -15.65 -22.46 10.27
C ALA A 252 -14.69 -23.36 11.07
N THR A 253 -14.10 -24.37 10.40
CA THR A 253 -13.26 -25.38 11.04
C THR A 253 -11.77 -25.16 10.88
N LEU A 254 -11.38 -24.25 9.98
CA LEU A 254 -10.01 -23.98 9.55
C LEU A 254 -9.28 -25.20 8.96
N ARG A 255 -10.04 -26.21 8.48
CA ARG A 255 -9.49 -27.41 7.82
C ARG A 255 -9.13 -27.06 6.38
N ILE A 256 -7.95 -27.48 5.93
CA ILE A 256 -7.56 -27.43 4.53
C ILE A 256 -8.38 -28.50 3.79
N LEU A 257 -9.22 -28.06 2.85
CA LEU A 257 -10.11 -28.92 2.05
C LEU A 257 -9.45 -29.38 0.76
N ASP A 258 -8.67 -28.51 0.13
CA ASP A 258 -7.94 -28.80 -1.12
C ASP A 258 -6.59 -28.10 -1.11
N LYS A 259 -5.63 -28.68 -1.84
CA LYS A 259 -4.25 -28.21 -1.90
C LYS A 259 -3.70 -28.48 -3.28
N ARG A 260 -3.56 -27.44 -4.09
CA ARG A 260 -3.02 -27.51 -5.45
C ARG A 260 -1.65 -26.87 -5.48
N VAL A 261 -0.63 -27.69 -5.65
CA VAL A 261 0.76 -27.24 -5.73
C VAL A 261 1.17 -27.17 -7.19
N PHE A 262 1.52 -25.96 -7.66
CA PHE A 262 1.95 -25.72 -9.02
C PHE A 262 3.47 -25.58 -9.11
N LYS A 263 4.00 -25.74 -10.33
CA LYS A 263 5.42 -25.49 -10.59
C LYS A 263 5.71 -23.99 -10.56
N LYS A 264 6.63 -23.56 -9.72
CA LYS A 264 7.08 -22.18 -9.55
C LYS A 264 8.53 -22.05 -10.03
N ASP A 265 8.72 -21.65 -11.29
CA ASP A 265 10.05 -21.59 -11.91
C ASP A 265 10.84 -20.33 -11.50
N GLN A 266 10.14 -19.23 -11.21
CA GLN A 266 10.73 -17.93 -10.95
C GLN A 266 10.16 -17.29 -9.69
N GLN A 267 10.92 -16.41 -9.09
CA GLN A 267 10.52 -15.59 -7.96
C GLN A 267 11.17 -14.21 -8.05
N ILE A 268 10.55 -13.22 -7.44
CA ILE A 268 11.16 -11.89 -7.25
C ILE A 268 11.83 -11.86 -5.88
N VAL A 269 13.06 -11.38 -5.85
CA VAL A 269 13.81 -11.17 -4.60
C VAL A 269 14.37 -9.76 -4.55
N SER A 270 14.58 -9.25 -3.33
CA SER A 270 15.32 -8.01 -3.13
C SER A 270 16.80 -8.23 -3.38
N ASP A 271 17.46 -7.28 -4.04
CA ASP A 271 18.90 -7.27 -4.17
C ASP A 271 19.57 -6.39 -3.10
N LYS A 272 20.89 -6.54 -2.94
CA LYS A 272 21.66 -5.76 -1.98
C LYS A 272 21.78 -4.27 -2.32
N LYS A 273 21.42 -3.87 -3.56
CA LYS A 273 21.52 -2.50 -4.05
C LYS A 273 20.24 -1.70 -3.89
N GLY A 274 19.18 -2.33 -3.36
CA GLY A 274 17.89 -1.68 -3.17
C GLY A 274 16.98 -1.73 -4.39
N SER A 275 17.11 -2.76 -5.24
CA SER A 275 16.19 -3.09 -6.31
C SER A 275 15.58 -4.46 -6.11
N THR A 276 14.56 -4.79 -6.90
CA THR A 276 14.03 -6.15 -7.01
C THR A 276 14.53 -6.78 -8.30
N LYS A 277 14.67 -8.10 -8.30
CA LYS A 277 15.07 -8.86 -9.50
C LYS A 277 14.41 -10.23 -9.55
N TRP A 278 14.18 -10.70 -10.75
CA TRP A 278 13.78 -12.07 -11.01
C TRP A 278 14.96 -13.02 -10.83
N VAL A 279 14.70 -14.11 -10.16
CA VAL A 279 15.66 -15.23 -10.03
C VAL A 279 14.94 -16.56 -10.20
N THR A 280 15.66 -17.56 -10.72
CA THR A 280 15.15 -18.92 -10.84
C THR A 280 15.00 -19.55 -9.45
N VAL A 281 13.86 -20.16 -9.18
CA VAL A 281 13.62 -20.97 -7.98
C VAL A 281 14.47 -22.24 -8.06
N PRO A 282 15.21 -22.62 -7.00
CA PRO A 282 15.97 -23.86 -6.99
C PRO A 282 15.10 -25.07 -7.38
N LYS A 283 15.60 -25.96 -8.24
CA LYS A 283 14.84 -27.12 -8.74
C LYS A 283 14.19 -27.95 -7.64
N SER A 284 14.87 -28.08 -6.48
CA SER A 284 14.37 -28.78 -5.30
C SER A 284 13.15 -28.14 -4.64
N LYS A 285 12.84 -26.86 -4.95
CA LYS A 285 11.70 -26.10 -4.41
C LYS A 285 10.59 -25.87 -5.43
N GLN A 286 10.84 -25.98 -6.73
CA GLN A 286 9.89 -25.59 -7.79
C GLN A 286 8.53 -26.29 -7.68
N ASN A 287 8.50 -27.59 -7.35
CA ASN A 287 7.29 -28.40 -7.23
C ASN A 287 6.88 -28.66 -5.76
N LYS A 288 7.43 -27.89 -4.80
CA LYS A 288 7.05 -27.99 -3.40
C LYS A 288 6.06 -26.89 -3.03
N SER A 289 5.21 -27.19 -2.06
CA SER A 289 4.36 -26.18 -1.41
C SER A 289 5.21 -25.02 -0.90
N ALA A 290 4.82 -23.80 -1.25
CA ALA A 290 5.54 -22.60 -0.82
C ALA A 290 5.39 -22.34 0.69
N VAL A 291 4.32 -22.84 1.31
CA VAL A 291 4.05 -22.68 2.75
C VAL A 291 3.67 -23.99 3.40
N SER A 292 3.87 -24.08 4.71
CA SER A 292 3.44 -25.23 5.53
C SER A 292 1.93 -25.19 5.82
N ASP A 293 1.34 -26.33 6.15
CA ASP A 293 -0.07 -26.41 6.54
C ASP A 293 -0.35 -25.58 7.81
N ALA A 294 0.61 -25.53 8.74
CA ALA A 294 0.51 -24.68 9.92
C ALA A 294 0.46 -23.19 9.57
N THR A 295 1.19 -22.77 8.54
CA THR A 295 1.14 -21.37 8.02
C THR A 295 -0.21 -21.08 7.37
N ILE A 296 -0.74 -22.01 6.55
CA ILE A 296 -2.06 -21.88 5.93
C ILE A 296 -3.14 -21.67 6.97
N VAL A 297 -3.17 -22.52 8.02
CA VAL A 297 -4.14 -22.42 9.13
C VAL A 297 -3.98 -21.09 9.90
N ARG A 298 -2.75 -20.62 10.10
CA ARG A 298 -2.49 -19.32 10.75
C ARG A 298 -3.01 -18.15 9.92
N LEU A 299 -2.75 -18.15 8.61
CA LEU A 299 -3.27 -17.14 7.69
C LEU A 299 -4.81 -17.16 7.68
N ALA A 300 -5.42 -18.34 7.59
CA ALA A 300 -6.87 -18.46 7.64
C ALA A 300 -7.48 -17.89 8.94
N LYS A 301 -6.84 -18.09 10.09
CA LYS A 301 -7.24 -17.46 11.35
C LYS A 301 -7.22 -15.93 11.27
N TYR A 302 -6.14 -15.36 10.72
CA TYR A 302 -6.06 -13.91 10.52
C TYR A 302 -7.15 -13.43 9.55
N GLY A 303 -7.40 -14.17 8.46
CA GLY A 303 -8.47 -13.86 7.52
C GLY A 303 -9.85 -13.78 8.20
N VAL A 304 -10.19 -14.78 9.02
CA VAL A 304 -11.45 -14.78 9.79
C VAL A 304 -11.50 -13.61 10.78
N GLN A 305 -10.39 -13.32 11.46
CA GLN A 305 -10.32 -12.21 12.42
C GLN A 305 -10.54 -10.87 11.74
N ILE A 306 -9.91 -10.65 10.58
CA ILE A 306 -10.04 -9.42 9.80
C ILE A 306 -11.47 -9.29 9.25
N GLU A 307 -12.01 -10.35 8.63
CA GLU A 307 -13.39 -10.34 8.12
C GLU A 307 -14.42 -10.05 9.21
N ASN A 308 -14.30 -10.67 10.38
CA ASN A 308 -15.18 -10.41 11.51
C ASN A 308 -15.14 -8.95 11.97
N HIS A 309 -13.97 -8.31 11.91
CA HIS A 309 -13.81 -6.90 12.25
C HIS A 309 -14.48 -5.99 11.22
N TYR A 310 -14.30 -6.26 9.92
CA TYR A 310 -14.86 -5.43 8.86
C TYR A 310 -16.31 -5.76 8.52
N GLY A 311 -16.79 -6.95 8.85
CA GLY A 311 -18.15 -7.42 8.56
C GLY A 311 -18.41 -7.77 7.10
N VAL A 312 -17.39 -7.81 6.26
CA VAL A 312 -17.46 -8.13 4.83
C VAL A 312 -16.25 -8.95 4.40
N ALA A 313 -16.40 -9.73 3.33
CA ALA A 313 -15.29 -10.48 2.75
C ALA A 313 -14.09 -9.59 2.40
N GLN A 314 -12.89 -10.13 2.57
CA GLN A 314 -11.64 -9.39 2.48
C GLN A 314 -10.70 -9.99 1.43
N ASP A 315 -9.95 -9.10 0.77
CA ASP A 315 -8.75 -9.38 -0.04
C ASP A 315 -7.52 -8.92 0.75
N ILE A 316 -6.60 -9.85 1.03
CA ILE A 316 -5.50 -9.66 1.98
C ILE A 316 -4.18 -10.08 1.32
N GLU A 317 -3.27 -9.13 1.16
CA GLU A 317 -1.87 -9.43 0.83
C GLU A 317 -1.12 -9.87 2.09
N TRP A 318 -0.32 -10.93 2.01
CA TRP A 318 0.45 -11.44 3.12
C TRP A 318 1.88 -11.83 2.73
N ALA A 319 2.78 -11.86 3.71
CA ALA A 319 4.16 -12.27 3.54
C ALA A 319 4.68 -13.00 4.78
N VAL A 320 5.56 -13.97 4.57
CA VAL A 320 6.32 -14.66 5.63
C VAL A 320 7.79 -14.44 5.37
N ASP A 321 8.47 -13.81 6.32
CA ASP A 321 9.93 -13.67 6.32
C ASP A 321 10.62 -14.92 6.92
N LYS A 322 11.95 -14.89 6.94
CA LYS A 322 12.76 -16.00 7.45
C LYS A 322 12.73 -16.10 8.96
#